data_dcb1906013f1f6fefe62879be9581665
#
_entry.id   dcb1906013f1f6fefe62879be9581665
#
_cell.length_a   1.000
_cell.length_b   1.000
_cell.length_c   1.000
_cell.angle_alpha   90.00
_cell.angle_beta   90.00
_cell.angle_gamma   90.00
#
_symmetry.space_group_name_H-M   'P 1'
#
loop_
_entity.id
_entity.type
_entity.pdbx_description
1 polymer ?
#
loop_
_entity_poly.entity_id
_entity_poly.type
_entity_poly.pdbx_seq_one_letter_code
_entity_poly.pdbx_strand_id
1 'polypeptide(L)'
;EHSVRLPGRPRGRDEREMERATAPEAEVAAKTAASPVFDSLAFDYADRLREAADLLQAQGANPYRVAAYRKAAESLAKEHPTEIVALVDREGVAGLDRLPHVGRGIATAIVEMVRTGHWTQLERLRGTADPVALFTVVPGLGHRLAERIHEELHVDTLEGLELAAHDGRLENVPGVGPRRAAAIRANLHAMLVRGRETGSASRVAAGPQPAVAALLAIDRQYREQAAADSLPLIAPARFNPSHEAWLPVLHAERDGWQFTALYSNTAQAHQLKRTHDWVRIFHYDSESSEGQHTVVTETHGALAGKRVVRGREAECRAYYA
;
A
#
# COMPACT_ATOMS: atom_id res chain seq x y z
N GLU A 1 -81.05 -36.92 -10.00
CA GLU A 1 -80.81 -38.34 -9.77
C GLU A 1 -79.48 -38.57 -9.18
N HIS A 2 -79.54 -39.07 -8.00
CA HIS A 2 -78.61 -39.87 -7.20
C HIS A 2 -77.40 -39.15 -6.58
N SER A 3 -77.49 -38.73 -5.37
CA SER A 3 -77.58 -39.48 -4.08
C SER A 3 -76.21 -39.99 -3.62
N VAL A 4 -75.70 -39.35 -2.52
CA VAL A 4 -75.40 -40.04 -1.23
C VAL A 4 -74.01 -40.68 -1.13
N ARG A 5 -73.12 -40.28 -0.26
CA ARG A 5 -72.97 -40.54 1.20
C ARG A 5 -71.59 -40.05 1.68
N LEU A 6 -71.66 -39.33 2.78
CA LEU A 6 -70.64 -39.43 3.81
C LEU A 6 -70.87 -40.73 4.61
N PRO A 7 -69.91 -41.32 5.28
CA PRO A 7 -69.33 -40.97 6.57
C PRO A 7 -67.87 -41.36 6.70
N GLY A 8 -67.14 -41.12 7.70
CA GLY A 8 -67.18 -40.97 9.10
C GLY A 8 -65.80 -40.81 9.70
N ARG A 9 -65.72 -40.05 10.78
CA ARG A 9 -64.60 -40.12 11.74
C ARG A 9 -64.59 -41.44 12.49
N PRO A 10 -63.40 -41.92 12.96
CA PRO A 10 -63.11 -41.82 14.42
C PRO A 10 -61.61 -41.55 14.68
N ARG A 11 -61.32 -40.70 15.65
CA ARG A 11 -60.84 -40.94 17.02
C ARG A 11 -59.46 -41.57 17.20
N GLY A 12 -58.50 -40.78 17.67
CA GLY A 12 -57.88 -41.11 18.93
C GLY A 12 -56.37 -41.30 18.93
N ARG A 13 -55.71 -40.52 19.78
CA ARG A 13 -54.37 -40.75 20.38
C ARG A 13 -53.20 -40.56 19.47
N ASP A 14 -52.17 -39.69 19.77
CA ASP A 14 -51.49 -39.57 21.06
C ASP A 14 -50.94 -38.18 21.24
N GLU A 15 -51.21 -37.57 22.33
CA GLU A 15 -50.43 -36.47 22.90
C GLU A 15 -49.10 -37.04 23.38
N ARG A 16 -48.07 -36.98 22.59
CA ARG A 16 -46.64 -37.10 23.00
C ARG A 16 -45.70 -36.95 21.81
N GLU A 17 -45.68 -35.80 21.20
CA GLU A 17 -44.54 -35.39 20.35
C GLU A 17 -44.58 -33.88 20.14
N MET A 18 -44.67 -33.14 21.22
CA MET A 18 -44.56 -31.71 21.22
C MET A 18 -43.44 -31.34 22.19
N GLU A 19 -42.24 -31.78 21.87
CA GLU A 19 -41.04 -31.30 22.54
C GLU A 19 -39.81 -31.79 21.77
N ARG A 20 -39.48 -31.08 20.66
CA ARG A 20 -38.17 -31.04 20.05
C ARG A 20 -38.23 -30.36 18.68
N ALA A 21 -38.34 -29.03 18.70
CA ALA A 21 -37.91 -28.20 17.55
C ALA A 21 -37.81 -26.75 18.00
N THR A 22 -36.83 -26.47 18.84
CA THR A 22 -36.33 -25.09 18.99
C THR A 22 -34.81 -25.14 19.08
N ALA A 23 -34.22 -24.51 18.14
CA ALA A 23 -32.82 -24.24 17.78
C ALA A 23 -32.24 -25.23 16.74
N PRO A 24 -31.86 -24.75 15.57
CA PRO A 24 -30.68 -23.88 15.42
C PRO A 24 -30.88 -22.80 14.34
N GLU A 25 -31.38 -21.65 14.64
CA GLU A 25 -31.30 -20.49 13.75
C GLU A 25 -30.31 -19.39 14.23
N ALA A 26 -29.63 -19.61 15.35
CA ALA A 26 -28.69 -18.67 15.92
C ALA A 26 -27.22 -18.98 15.57
N GLU A 27 -26.92 -20.06 14.83
CA GLU A 27 -25.54 -20.48 14.53
C GLU A 27 -25.10 -20.21 13.08
N VAL A 28 -25.97 -19.64 12.26
CA VAL A 28 -25.63 -19.31 10.84
C VAL A 28 -25.22 -17.85 10.66
N ALA A 29 -25.43 -16.98 11.65
CA ALA A 29 -25.10 -15.55 11.54
C ALA A 29 -23.66 -15.17 12.01
N ALA A 30 -22.86 -16.11 12.48
CA ALA A 30 -21.49 -15.84 12.98
C ALA A 30 -20.37 -16.31 12.02
N LYS A 31 -20.70 -16.59 10.76
CA LYS A 31 -19.71 -17.08 9.77
C LYS A 31 -19.51 -16.13 8.60
N THR A 32 -19.50 -14.82 8.88
CA THR A 32 -19.23 -13.82 7.84
C THR A 32 -18.21 -12.82 8.36
N ALA A 33 -17.02 -12.93 7.89
CA ALA A 33 -15.83 -12.09 7.95
C ALA A 33 -14.63 -12.73 8.68
N ALA A 34 -14.30 -13.98 8.32
CA ALA A 34 -12.89 -14.36 8.43
C ALA A 34 -12.17 -13.66 7.27
N SER A 35 -11.46 -12.57 7.57
CA SER A 35 -10.34 -12.11 6.74
C SER A 35 -9.50 -13.34 6.40
N PRO A 36 -8.91 -13.45 5.19
CA PRO A 36 -8.03 -14.57 4.89
C PRO A 36 -6.94 -14.56 5.96
N VAL A 37 -7.04 -15.48 6.90
CA VAL A 37 -5.96 -15.79 7.83
C VAL A 37 -4.88 -16.41 6.94
N PHE A 38 -4.03 -15.56 6.37
CA PHE A 38 -2.73 -16.01 5.91
C PHE A 38 -2.12 -16.77 7.09
N ASP A 39 -1.57 -17.92 6.78
CA ASP A 39 -0.98 -18.84 7.74
C ASP A 39 0.01 -18.04 8.61
N SER A 40 -0.49 -17.43 9.68
CA SER A 40 0.25 -16.44 10.50
C SER A 40 1.45 -17.07 11.20
N LEU A 41 1.53 -18.39 11.19
CA LEU A 41 2.63 -19.17 11.73
C LEU A 41 3.88 -19.17 10.84
N ALA A 42 3.74 -18.81 9.55
CA ALA A 42 4.87 -18.77 8.60
C ALA A 42 5.36 -17.34 8.32
N PHE A 43 4.66 -16.31 8.83
CA PHE A 43 5.00 -14.92 8.54
C PHE A 43 5.80 -14.29 9.68
N ASP A 44 7.12 -14.21 9.51
CA ASP A 44 7.98 -13.56 10.49
C ASP A 44 8.18 -12.07 10.14
N TYR A 45 7.44 -11.22 10.86
CA TYR A 45 7.53 -9.76 10.72
C TYR A 45 8.90 -9.22 11.11
N ALA A 46 9.54 -9.83 12.13
CA ALA A 46 10.86 -9.44 12.61
C ALA A 46 11.93 -9.74 11.55
N ASP A 47 11.87 -10.89 10.89
CA ASP A 47 12.80 -11.24 9.82
C ASP A 47 12.69 -10.31 8.61
N ARG A 48 11.49 -9.89 8.25
CA ARG A 48 11.31 -8.91 7.17
C ARG A 48 11.89 -7.54 7.53
N LEU A 49 11.78 -7.11 8.79
CA LEU A 49 12.42 -5.87 9.24
C LEU A 49 13.95 -6.00 9.27
N ARG A 50 14.51 -7.15 9.64
CA ARG A 50 15.97 -7.43 9.57
C ARG A 50 16.46 -7.37 8.14
N GLU A 51 15.77 -8.06 7.24
CA GLU A 51 16.10 -8.05 5.81
C GLU A 51 16.05 -6.63 5.21
N ALA A 52 15.04 -5.84 5.55
CA ALA A 52 14.97 -4.44 5.11
C ALA A 52 16.17 -3.63 5.64
N ALA A 53 16.56 -3.85 6.90
CA ALA A 53 17.76 -3.22 7.47
C ALA A 53 19.02 -3.59 6.71
N ASP A 54 19.19 -4.87 6.37
CA ASP A 54 20.36 -5.35 5.66
C ASP A 54 20.43 -4.83 4.21
N LEU A 55 19.29 -4.80 3.51
CA LEU A 55 19.19 -4.20 2.18
C LEU A 55 19.48 -2.69 2.21
N LEU A 56 18.90 -1.96 3.16
CA LEU A 56 19.15 -0.53 3.35
C LEU A 56 20.63 -0.27 3.63
N GLN A 57 21.27 -1.10 4.45
CA GLN A 57 22.71 -0.97 4.72
C GLN A 57 23.54 -1.23 3.46
N ALA A 58 23.24 -2.30 2.72
CA ALA A 58 23.91 -2.63 1.46
C ALA A 58 23.74 -1.54 0.40
N GLN A 59 22.62 -0.84 0.42
CA GLN A 59 22.29 0.25 -0.51
C GLN A 59 22.74 1.63 0.00
N GLY A 60 23.52 1.69 1.07
CA GLY A 60 24.12 2.94 1.57
C GLY A 60 23.13 3.90 2.24
N ALA A 61 22.01 3.40 2.76
CA ALA A 61 21.04 4.22 3.48
C ALA A 61 21.60 4.75 4.82
N ASN A 62 20.97 5.78 5.37
CA ASN A 62 21.33 6.38 6.65
C ASN A 62 21.43 5.32 7.77
N PRO A 63 22.57 5.22 8.50
CA PRO A 63 22.77 4.23 9.56
C PRO A 63 21.73 4.28 10.70
N TYR A 64 21.20 5.46 11.00
CA TYR A 64 20.14 5.60 12.01
C TYR A 64 18.85 4.91 11.56
N ARG A 65 18.53 5.00 10.27
CA ARG A 65 17.41 4.27 9.67
C ARG A 65 17.60 2.76 9.78
N VAL A 66 18.76 2.26 9.40
CA VAL A 66 19.13 0.83 9.52
C VAL A 66 18.98 0.36 10.97
N ALA A 67 19.52 1.13 11.92
CA ALA A 67 19.42 0.82 13.35
C ALA A 67 17.98 0.81 13.86
N ALA A 68 17.12 1.69 13.38
CA ALA A 68 15.70 1.73 13.75
C ALA A 68 14.97 0.44 13.35
N TYR A 69 15.17 -0.04 12.12
CA TYR A 69 14.58 -1.32 11.68
C TYR A 69 15.11 -2.52 12.48
N ARG A 70 16.41 -2.57 12.81
CA ARG A 70 16.97 -3.65 13.63
C ARG A 70 16.39 -3.68 15.06
N LYS A 71 16.29 -2.51 15.69
CA LYS A 71 15.71 -2.40 17.05
C LYS A 71 14.23 -2.76 17.06
N ALA A 72 13.48 -2.35 16.05
CA ALA A 72 12.09 -2.74 15.92
C ALA A 72 11.94 -4.26 15.69
N ALA A 73 12.79 -4.86 14.88
CA ALA A 73 12.83 -6.32 14.70
C ALA A 73 13.11 -7.07 16.01
N GLU A 74 14.03 -6.56 16.84
CA GLU A 74 14.31 -7.11 18.17
C GLU A 74 13.10 -7.02 19.11
N SER A 75 12.32 -5.95 18.99
CA SER A 75 11.09 -5.76 19.77
C SER A 75 10.00 -6.73 19.31
N LEU A 76 9.76 -6.84 17.99
CA LEU A 76 8.75 -7.74 17.45
C LEU A 76 9.09 -9.22 17.65
N ALA A 77 10.37 -9.60 17.67
CA ALA A 77 10.78 -10.97 17.90
C ALA A 77 10.41 -11.50 19.31
N LYS A 78 9.99 -10.62 20.22
CA LYS A 78 9.52 -10.98 21.57
C LYS A 78 8.01 -11.23 21.58
N GLU A 79 7.30 -10.81 20.57
CA GLU A 79 5.86 -10.93 20.45
C GLU A 79 5.50 -12.12 19.56
N HIS A 80 4.42 -12.84 19.90
CA HIS A 80 3.93 -13.90 19.03
C HIS A 80 3.22 -13.30 17.81
N PRO A 81 3.41 -13.85 16.58
CA PRO A 81 2.76 -13.30 15.37
C PRO A 81 1.25 -13.10 15.48
N THR A 82 0.55 -14.00 16.18
CA THR A 82 -0.90 -13.86 16.41
C THR A 82 -1.26 -12.68 17.32
N GLU A 83 -0.38 -12.30 18.25
CA GLU A 83 -0.57 -11.13 19.12
C GLU A 83 -0.38 -9.85 18.34
N ILE A 84 0.58 -9.82 17.40
CA ILE A 84 0.78 -8.71 16.47
C ILE A 84 -0.47 -8.51 15.61
N VAL A 85 -1.02 -9.59 15.02
CA VAL A 85 -2.26 -9.55 14.24
C VAL A 85 -3.43 -9.04 15.08
N ALA A 86 -3.63 -9.59 16.29
CA ALA A 86 -4.69 -9.16 17.20
C ALA A 86 -4.55 -7.68 17.63
N LEU A 87 -3.31 -7.21 17.82
CA LEU A 87 -3.03 -5.82 18.14
C LEU A 87 -3.37 -4.89 16.95
N VAL A 88 -3.00 -5.30 15.73
CA VAL A 88 -3.35 -4.58 14.49
C VAL A 88 -4.86 -4.51 14.30
N ASP A 89 -5.58 -5.61 14.52
CA ASP A 89 -7.04 -5.65 14.35
C ASP A 89 -7.77 -4.78 15.39
N ARG A 90 -7.26 -4.73 16.61
CA ARG A 90 -7.88 -3.97 17.71
C ARG A 90 -7.53 -2.49 17.67
N GLU A 91 -6.27 -2.15 17.40
CA GLU A 91 -5.73 -0.80 17.61
C GLU A 91 -4.92 -0.23 16.45
N GLY A 92 -4.65 -1.06 15.43
CA GLY A 92 -3.94 -0.66 14.22
C GLY A 92 -2.56 -0.06 14.47
N VAL A 93 -2.23 1.00 13.73
CA VAL A 93 -0.94 1.71 13.83
C VAL A 93 -0.70 2.24 15.25
N ALA A 94 -1.73 2.77 15.92
CA ALA A 94 -1.58 3.35 17.27
C ALA A 94 -1.21 2.30 18.33
N GLY A 95 -1.65 1.06 18.17
CA GLY A 95 -1.26 -0.03 19.05
C GLY A 95 0.21 -0.39 18.90
N LEU A 96 0.65 -0.53 17.67
CA LEU A 96 2.04 -0.88 17.34
C LEU A 96 3.04 0.22 17.68
N ASP A 97 2.66 1.50 17.50
CA ASP A 97 3.50 2.67 17.82
C ASP A 97 3.85 2.77 19.32
N ARG A 98 3.12 2.06 20.18
CA ARG A 98 3.45 1.94 21.62
C ARG A 98 4.49 0.85 21.93
N LEU A 99 4.79 -0.01 20.97
CA LEU A 99 5.84 -1.01 21.17
C LEU A 99 7.22 -0.36 21.19
N PRO A 100 8.17 -0.83 22.01
CA PRO A 100 9.50 -0.27 22.07
C PRO A 100 10.17 -0.26 20.70
N HIS A 101 10.74 0.86 20.31
CA HIS A 101 11.48 1.06 19.05
C HIS A 101 10.63 0.90 17.77
N VAL A 102 9.31 0.81 17.88
CA VAL A 102 8.38 0.79 16.74
C VAL A 102 7.79 2.18 16.62
N GLY A 103 8.37 3.02 15.78
CA GLY A 103 7.77 4.31 15.42
C GLY A 103 6.68 4.16 14.35
N ARG A 104 5.95 5.25 14.11
CA ARG A 104 4.76 5.27 13.25
C ARG A 104 5.01 4.68 11.84
N GLY A 105 6.14 5.01 11.20
CA GLY A 105 6.48 4.48 9.87
C GLY A 105 6.63 2.95 9.86
N ILE A 106 7.31 2.39 10.87
CA ILE A 106 7.45 0.93 11.02
C ILE A 106 6.11 0.29 11.40
N ALA A 107 5.32 0.93 12.27
CA ALA A 107 3.97 0.48 12.61
C ALA A 107 3.07 0.41 11.36
N THR A 108 3.13 1.41 10.47
CA THR A 108 2.40 1.40 9.20
C THR A 108 2.84 0.24 8.30
N ALA A 109 4.15 -0.02 8.20
CA ALA A 109 4.69 -1.16 7.46
C ALA A 109 4.19 -2.51 8.00
N ILE A 110 4.13 -2.67 9.33
CA ILE A 110 3.60 -3.88 9.96
C ILE A 110 2.10 -4.04 9.65
N VAL A 111 1.31 -2.97 9.72
CA VAL A 111 -0.12 -2.98 9.34
C VAL A 111 -0.29 -3.37 7.88
N GLU A 112 0.53 -2.85 6.96
CA GLU A 112 0.53 -3.26 5.55
C GLU A 112 0.77 -4.75 5.42
N MET A 113 1.83 -5.28 6.05
CA MET A 113 2.15 -6.70 6.05
C MET A 113 1.03 -7.59 6.59
N VAL A 114 0.42 -7.21 7.72
CA VAL A 114 -0.69 -7.97 8.33
C VAL A 114 -1.92 -8.01 7.43
N ARG A 115 -2.22 -6.91 6.75
CA ARG A 115 -3.46 -6.78 5.97
C ARG A 115 -3.36 -7.28 4.55
N THR A 116 -2.19 -7.17 3.94
CA THR A 116 -1.99 -7.46 2.53
C THR A 116 -1.10 -8.67 2.27
N GLY A 117 -0.33 -9.12 3.27
CA GLY A 117 0.74 -10.11 3.09
C GLY A 117 1.97 -9.53 2.39
N HIS A 118 1.94 -8.26 1.99
CA HIS A 118 2.98 -7.55 1.26
C HIS A 118 3.60 -6.45 2.10
N TRP A 119 4.81 -6.07 1.76
CA TRP A 119 5.45 -4.84 2.24
C TRP A 119 6.14 -4.16 1.07
N THR A 120 5.46 -3.19 0.51
CA THR A 120 5.84 -2.51 -0.74
C THR A 120 7.26 -1.94 -0.69
N GLN A 121 7.67 -1.38 0.45
CA GLN A 121 9.02 -0.85 0.61
C GLN A 121 10.07 -1.96 0.55
N LEU A 122 9.87 -3.09 1.23
CA LEU A 122 10.80 -4.22 1.20
C LEU A 122 10.90 -4.82 -0.22
N GLU A 123 9.76 -5.00 -0.87
CA GLU A 123 9.72 -5.51 -2.25
C GLU A 123 10.46 -4.57 -3.21
N ARG A 124 10.35 -3.26 -3.03
CA ARG A 124 11.11 -2.26 -3.78
C ARG A 124 12.61 -2.36 -3.52
N LEU A 125 13.03 -2.50 -2.28
CA LEU A 125 14.45 -2.68 -1.92
C LEU A 125 15.05 -3.95 -2.53
N ARG A 126 14.26 -5.02 -2.62
CA ARG A 126 14.61 -6.26 -3.33
C ARG A 126 14.61 -6.12 -4.85
N GLY A 127 13.91 -5.13 -5.40
CA GLY A 127 13.60 -5.05 -6.83
C GLY A 127 12.41 -5.93 -7.26
N THR A 128 11.67 -6.52 -6.33
CA THR A 128 10.55 -7.44 -6.61
C THR A 128 9.18 -6.77 -6.55
N ALA A 129 9.13 -5.46 -6.35
CA ALA A 129 7.87 -4.72 -6.24
C ALA A 129 6.96 -4.96 -7.46
N ASP A 130 5.74 -5.39 -7.20
CA ASP A 130 4.67 -5.52 -8.19
C ASP A 130 3.42 -4.73 -7.75
N PRO A 131 3.36 -3.44 -8.09
CA PRO A 131 2.21 -2.59 -7.74
C PRO A 131 0.89 -3.09 -8.31
N VAL A 132 0.92 -3.79 -9.45
CA VAL A 132 -0.29 -4.33 -10.06
C VAL A 132 -0.86 -5.47 -9.20
N ALA A 133 -0.01 -6.40 -8.76
CA ALA A 133 -0.41 -7.46 -7.83
C ALA A 133 -0.91 -6.86 -6.51
N LEU A 134 -0.21 -5.88 -5.96
CA LEU A 134 -0.62 -5.16 -4.75
C LEU A 134 -2.01 -4.54 -4.89
N PHE A 135 -2.30 -3.88 -6.00
CA PHE A 135 -3.61 -3.24 -6.22
C PHE A 135 -4.75 -4.25 -6.34
N THR A 136 -4.49 -5.47 -6.80
CA THR A 136 -5.52 -6.51 -6.89
C THR A 136 -6.03 -6.98 -5.53
N VAL A 137 -5.34 -6.69 -4.42
CA VAL A 137 -5.84 -6.98 -3.06
C VAL A 137 -7.02 -6.07 -2.69
N VAL A 138 -7.20 -4.94 -3.40
CA VAL A 138 -8.31 -4.02 -3.17
C VAL A 138 -9.58 -4.57 -3.83
N PRO A 139 -10.67 -4.82 -3.07
CA PRO A 139 -11.90 -5.32 -3.64
C PRO A 139 -12.42 -4.43 -4.77
N GLY A 140 -12.74 -5.04 -5.92
CA GLY A 140 -13.21 -4.33 -7.12
C GLY A 140 -12.11 -3.89 -8.09
N LEU A 141 -10.83 -4.12 -7.76
CA LEU A 141 -9.70 -3.93 -8.67
C LEU A 141 -9.24 -5.28 -9.24
N GLY A 142 -9.66 -5.59 -10.47
CA GLY A 142 -9.09 -6.72 -11.21
C GLY A 142 -7.77 -6.32 -11.87
N HIS A 143 -6.96 -7.32 -12.26
CA HIS A 143 -5.60 -7.14 -12.80
C HIS A 143 -5.51 -6.08 -13.92
N ARG A 144 -6.38 -6.11 -14.93
CA ARG A 144 -6.38 -5.13 -16.04
C ARG A 144 -6.63 -3.69 -15.60
N LEU A 145 -7.46 -3.51 -14.57
CA LEU A 145 -7.74 -2.18 -14.05
C LEU A 145 -6.59 -1.71 -13.14
N ALA A 146 -6.04 -2.60 -12.33
CA ALA A 146 -4.86 -2.34 -11.51
C ALA A 146 -3.65 -1.92 -12.38
N GLU A 147 -3.41 -2.63 -13.48
CA GLU A 147 -2.37 -2.29 -14.46
C GLU A 147 -2.59 -0.88 -15.04
N ARG A 148 -3.80 -0.59 -15.52
CA ARG A 148 -4.13 0.73 -16.07
C ARG A 148 -3.97 1.86 -15.05
N ILE A 149 -4.44 1.65 -13.81
CA ILE A 149 -4.28 2.62 -12.73
C ILE A 149 -2.80 2.88 -12.46
N HIS A 150 -1.99 1.83 -12.37
CA HIS A 150 -0.56 1.95 -12.15
C HIS A 150 0.14 2.74 -13.28
N GLU A 151 -0.20 2.43 -14.55
CA GLU A 151 0.39 3.08 -15.72
C GLU A 151 -0.03 4.55 -15.86
N GLU A 152 -1.31 4.88 -15.63
CA GLU A 152 -1.84 6.24 -15.82
C GLU A 152 -1.52 7.18 -14.66
N LEU A 153 -1.55 6.68 -13.42
CA LEU A 153 -1.34 7.50 -12.23
C LEU A 153 0.10 7.48 -11.70
N HIS A 154 0.93 6.55 -12.19
CA HIS A 154 2.31 6.35 -11.72
C HIS A 154 2.42 6.18 -10.20
N VAL A 155 1.47 5.46 -9.59
CA VAL A 155 1.45 5.13 -8.16
C VAL A 155 1.84 3.68 -7.96
N ASP A 156 2.56 3.38 -6.87
CA ASP A 156 3.07 2.04 -6.54
C ASP A 156 2.58 1.53 -5.20
N THR A 157 1.92 2.38 -4.39
CA THR A 157 1.52 2.06 -3.03
C THR A 157 0.02 2.20 -2.86
N LEU A 158 -0.56 1.52 -1.86
CA LEU A 158 -1.98 1.67 -1.55
C LEU A 158 -2.29 3.08 -1.04
N GLU A 159 -1.36 3.71 -0.31
CA GLU A 159 -1.49 5.09 0.15
C GLU A 159 -1.49 6.09 -1.03
N GLY A 160 -0.62 5.87 -2.02
CA GLY A 160 -0.60 6.65 -3.26
C GLY A 160 -1.90 6.50 -4.04
N LEU A 161 -2.46 5.29 -4.07
CA LEU A 161 -3.76 5.02 -4.70
C LEU A 161 -4.91 5.66 -3.92
N GLU A 162 -4.88 5.62 -2.58
CA GLU A 162 -5.87 6.30 -1.73
C GLU A 162 -5.85 7.81 -1.99
N LEU A 163 -4.66 8.42 -2.03
CA LEU A 163 -4.52 9.84 -2.34
C LEU A 163 -5.09 10.17 -3.72
N ALA A 164 -4.78 9.38 -4.75
CA ALA A 164 -5.32 9.57 -6.10
C ALA A 164 -6.85 9.42 -6.17
N ALA A 165 -7.43 8.58 -5.29
CA ALA A 165 -8.88 8.45 -5.15
C ALA A 165 -9.53 9.64 -4.42
N HIS A 166 -8.79 10.34 -3.56
CA HIS A 166 -9.28 11.52 -2.84
C HIS A 166 -9.15 12.81 -3.63
N ASP A 167 -8.10 12.96 -4.43
CA ASP A 167 -7.84 14.17 -5.22
C ASP A 167 -8.50 14.14 -6.62
N GLY A 168 -9.26 13.07 -6.92
CA GLY A 168 -10.03 12.93 -8.16
C GLY A 168 -9.24 12.39 -9.35
N ARG A 169 -7.93 12.18 -9.25
CA ARG A 169 -7.13 11.61 -10.35
C ARG A 169 -7.57 10.22 -10.76
N LEU A 170 -8.04 9.42 -9.80
CA LEU A 170 -8.53 8.07 -10.08
C LEU A 170 -9.74 8.05 -11.03
N GLU A 171 -10.60 9.07 -10.97
CA GLU A 171 -11.79 9.17 -11.83
C GLU A 171 -11.43 9.45 -13.30
N ASN A 172 -10.23 9.98 -13.57
CA ASN A 172 -9.74 10.25 -14.92
C ASN A 172 -9.17 9.00 -15.60
N VAL A 173 -8.98 7.89 -14.87
CA VAL A 173 -8.47 6.64 -15.45
C VAL A 173 -9.56 5.96 -16.27
N PRO A 174 -9.31 5.62 -17.56
CA PRO A 174 -10.29 4.96 -18.41
C PRO A 174 -10.84 3.67 -17.76
N GLY A 175 -12.16 3.59 -17.61
CA GLY A 175 -12.85 2.48 -16.96
C GLY A 175 -13.08 2.66 -15.46
N VAL A 176 -12.68 3.80 -14.88
CA VAL A 176 -12.99 4.18 -13.50
C VAL A 176 -13.96 5.37 -13.52
N GLY A 177 -15.25 5.08 -13.43
CA GLY A 177 -16.24 6.16 -13.25
C GLY A 177 -16.39 6.54 -11.77
N PRO A 178 -17.13 7.64 -11.46
CA PRO A 178 -17.27 8.18 -10.09
C PRO A 178 -17.75 7.15 -9.06
N ARG A 179 -18.69 6.26 -9.45
CA ARG A 179 -19.19 5.19 -8.55
C ARG A 179 -18.10 4.18 -8.19
N ARG A 180 -17.27 3.79 -9.17
CA ARG A 180 -16.17 2.85 -8.94
C ARG A 180 -15.06 3.49 -8.13
N ALA A 181 -14.70 4.73 -8.43
CA ALA A 181 -13.74 5.50 -7.65
C ALA A 181 -14.16 5.62 -6.17
N ALA A 182 -15.43 5.92 -5.92
CA ALA A 182 -15.98 5.98 -4.57
C ALA A 182 -15.90 4.62 -3.84
N ALA A 183 -16.21 3.51 -4.53
CA ALA A 183 -16.10 2.17 -3.95
C ALA A 183 -14.64 1.79 -3.65
N ILE A 184 -13.71 2.05 -4.57
CA ILE A 184 -12.27 1.83 -4.37
C ILE A 184 -11.78 2.66 -3.17
N ARG A 185 -12.15 3.94 -3.09
CA ARG A 185 -11.81 4.82 -1.97
C ARG A 185 -12.30 4.28 -0.65
N ALA A 186 -13.56 3.81 -0.58
CA ALA A 186 -14.12 3.23 0.64
C ALA A 186 -13.38 1.94 1.06
N ASN A 187 -13.03 1.08 0.11
CA ASN A 187 -12.28 -0.14 0.38
C ASN A 187 -10.84 0.17 0.85
N LEU A 188 -10.15 1.09 0.19
CA LEU A 188 -8.82 1.54 0.60
C LEU A 188 -8.86 2.16 2.00
N HIS A 189 -9.83 3.02 2.26
CA HIS A 189 -10.04 3.59 3.58
C HIS A 189 -10.26 2.48 4.63
N ALA A 190 -11.13 1.51 4.36
CA ALA A 190 -11.35 0.39 5.26
C ALA A 190 -10.08 -0.46 5.50
N MET A 191 -9.24 -0.64 4.48
CA MET A 191 -7.98 -1.40 4.58
C MET A 191 -6.90 -0.62 5.34
N LEU A 192 -6.77 0.69 5.08
CA LEU A 192 -5.71 1.52 5.65
C LEU A 192 -6.09 2.15 7.00
N VAL A 193 -7.39 2.36 7.27
CA VAL A 193 -7.90 3.12 8.44
C VAL A 193 -8.47 2.26 9.55
N ARG A 194 -8.75 0.97 9.37
CA ARG A 194 -9.11 0.10 10.52
C ARG A 194 -8.10 0.11 11.69
N GLY A 195 -7.08 0.93 11.57
CA GLY A 195 -6.11 1.26 12.61
C GLY A 195 -6.09 2.73 13.03
N ARG A 196 -6.98 3.55 12.50
CA ARG A 196 -6.97 5.01 12.75
C ARG A 196 -8.13 5.51 13.61
N GLU A 197 -9.10 4.71 13.99
CA GLU A 197 -10.27 5.21 14.69
C GLU A 197 -10.27 4.91 16.18
N THR A 198 -9.89 5.93 16.93
CA THR A 198 -10.78 6.53 17.92
C THR A 198 -10.47 8.04 17.96
N GLY A 199 -11.07 8.80 17.05
CA GLY A 199 -10.99 10.24 17.14
C GLY A 199 -11.10 10.96 15.80
N SER A 200 -12.30 11.48 15.54
CA SER A 200 -12.61 12.52 14.57
C SER A 200 -12.49 12.15 13.08
N ALA A 201 -13.66 12.17 12.43
CA ALA A 201 -13.80 12.26 10.98
C ALA A 201 -13.14 13.57 10.51
N SER A 202 -11.83 13.56 10.36
CA SER A 202 -11.08 14.65 9.75
C SER A 202 -10.63 14.20 8.38
N ARG A 203 -10.96 15.03 7.37
CA ARG A 203 -10.44 14.94 6.00
C ARG A 203 -9.04 14.34 6.02
N VAL A 204 -8.79 13.37 5.12
CA VAL A 204 -7.42 13.01 4.76
C VAL A 204 -6.83 14.27 4.11
N ALA A 205 -6.42 15.21 4.93
CA ALA A 205 -5.48 16.22 4.52
C ALA A 205 -4.23 15.42 4.20
N ALA A 206 -3.73 15.54 2.99
CA ALA A 206 -2.40 15.08 2.65
C ALA A 206 -1.50 15.54 3.80
N GLY A 207 -0.87 14.59 4.50
CA GLY A 207 0.08 14.92 5.56
C GLY A 207 1.13 15.90 5.03
N PRO A 208 2.02 16.42 5.88
CA PRO A 208 3.10 17.27 5.41
C PRO A 208 3.82 16.56 4.26
N GLN A 209 4.15 17.31 3.22
CA GLN A 209 4.86 16.80 2.04
C GLN A 209 6.16 17.59 1.86
N PRO A 210 7.21 16.96 1.28
CA PRO A 210 8.43 17.68 0.95
C PRO A 210 8.14 18.84 -0.02
N ALA A 211 8.85 19.94 0.15
CA ALA A 211 8.79 21.05 -0.81
C ALA A 211 9.22 20.59 -2.20
N VAL A 212 8.65 21.19 -3.27
CA VAL A 212 9.05 20.90 -4.65
C VAL A 212 10.55 21.10 -4.85
N ALA A 213 11.14 22.12 -4.22
CA ALA A 213 12.58 22.36 -4.27
C ALA A 213 13.40 21.16 -3.75
N ALA A 214 12.96 20.51 -2.66
CA ALA A 214 13.63 19.34 -2.12
C ALA A 214 13.50 18.14 -3.09
N LEU A 215 12.30 17.89 -3.64
CA LEU A 215 12.09 16.81 -4.63
C LEU A 215 12.93 17.00 -5.89
N LEU A 216 13.01 18.21 -6.42
CA LEU A 216 13.83 18.53 -7.59
C LEU A 216 15.33 18.44 -7.29
N ALA A 217 15.75 18.74 -6.07
CA ALA A 217 17.14 18.55 -5.63
C ALA A 217 17.50 17.06 -5.53
N ILE A 218 16.61 16.22 -5.00
CA ILE A 218 16.80 14.75 -4.96
C ILE A 218 16.81 14.18 -6.38
N ASP A 219 15.90 14.60 -7.26
CA ASP A 219 15.90 14.20 -8.68
C ASP A 219 17.24 14.50 -9.36
N ARG A 220 17.77 15.71 -9.16
CA ARG A 220 19.04 16.12 -9.71
C ARG A 220 20.18 15.26 -9.17
N GLN A 221 20.29 15.14 -7.86
CA GLN A 221 21.30 14.32 -7.19
C GLN A 221 21.27 12.87 -7.68
N TYR A 222 20.08 12.28 -7.78
CA TYR A 222 19.91 10.92 -8.27
C TYR A 222 20.43 10.76 -9.70
N ARG A 223 20.04 11.65 -10.62
CA ARG A 223 20.43 11.56 -12.02
C ARG A 223 21.93 11.79 -12.22
N GLU A 224 22.54 12.72 -11.47
CA GLU A 224 23.98 12.96 -11.50
C GLU A 224 24.77 11.74 -11.02
N GLN A 225 24.36 11.13 -9.90
CA GLN A 225 25.04 9.96 -9.36
C GLN A 225 24.77 8.69 -10.19
N ALA A 226 23.58 8.53 -10.75
CA ALA A 226 23.27 7.44 -11.66
C ALA A 226 24.09 7.53 -12.96
N ALA A 227 24.26 8.73 -13.52
CA ALA A 227 25.10 8.97 -14.71
C ALA A 227 26.60 8.76 -14.44
N ALA A 228 27.03 8.90 -13.18
CA ALA A 228 28.40 8.65 -12.73
C ALA A 228 28.64 7.19 -12.29
N ASP A 229 27.66 6.29 -12.45
CA ASP A 229 27.71 4.89 -12.01
C ASP A 229 28.13 4.74 -10.53
N SER A 230 27.75 5.71 -9.69
CA SER A 230 28.17 5.76 -8.29
C SER A 230 27.11 5.25 -7.31
N LEU A 231 25.95 4.82 -7.82
CA LEU A 231 24.86 4.29 -7.02
C LEU A 231 24.86 2.76 -6.98
N PRO A 232 24.43 2.16 -5.86
CA PRO A 232 24.13 0.73 -5.81
C PRO A 232 23.03 0.38 -6.81
N LEU A 233 23.13 -0.81 -7.39
CA LEU A 233 22.17 -1.33 -8.37
C LEU A 233 21.31 -2.41 -7.76
N ILE A 234 20.02 -2.43 -8.13
CA ILE A 234 19.11 -3.53 -7.83
C ILE A 234 18.70 -4.23 -9.12
N ALA A 235 18.30 -5.50 -9.02
CA ALA A 235 17.79 -6.30 -10.12
C ALA A 235 16.25 -6.28 -10.09
N PRO A 236 15.56 -5.42 -10.87
CA PRO A 236 14.11 -5.40 -10.88
C PRO A 236 13.56 -6.69 -11.48
N ALA A 237 12.46 -7.23 -10.90
CA ALA A 237 11.83 -8.44 -11.42
C ALA A 237 11.10 -8.19 -12.76
N ARG A 238 10.48 -7.01 -12.92
CA ARG A 238 9.74 -6.65 -14.15
C ARG A 238 10.69 -6.18 -15.24
N PHE A 239 10.41 -6.57 -16.49
CA PHE A 239 11.19 -6.17 -17.69
C PHE A 239 12.69 -6.49 -17.60
N ASN A 240 13.05 -7.55 -16.88
CA ASN A 240 14.43 -7.95 -16.63
C ASN A 240 14.56 -9.49 -16.68
N PRO A 241 14.41 -10.11 -17.86
CA PRO A 241 14.43 -11.57 -17.99
C PRO A 241 15.80 -12.20 -17.64
N SER A 242 16.88 -11.42 -17.72
CA SER A 242 18.23 -11.86 -17.36
C SER A 242 18.54 -11.72 -15.87
N HIS A 243 17.64 -11.13 -15.09
CA HIS A 243 17.84 -10.83 -13.66
C HIS A 243 19.12 -10.03 -13.35
N GLU A 244 19.56 -9.20 -14.29
CA GLU A 244 20.72 -8.32 -14.12
C GLU A 244 20.40 -7.14 -13.20
N ALA A 245 21.37 -6.78 -12.35
CA ALA A 245 21.29 -5.57 -11.54
C ALA A 245 21.61 -4.36 -12.44
N TRP A 246 20.59 -3.57 -12.79
CA TRP A 246 20.74 -2.41 -13.67
C TRP A 246 20.08 -1.13 -13.18
N LEU A 247 19.19 -1.23 -12.20
CA LEU A 247 18.39 -0.10 -11.72
C LEU A 247 19.10 0.58 -10.54
N PRO A 248 19.64 1.82 -10.73
CA PRO A 248 20.27 2.55 -9.64
C PRO A 248 19.26 2.90 -8.54
N VAL A 249 19.68 2.87 -7.29
CA VAL A 249 18.89 3.32 -6.15
C VAL A 249 19.66 4.33 -5.31
N LEU A 250 19.03 5.46 -4.97
CA LEU A 250 19.57 6.47 -4.08
C LEU A 250 18.76 6.50 -2.80
N HIS A 251 19.44 6.42 -1.66
CA HIS A 251 18.89 6.81 -0.36
C HIS A 251 19.51 8.14 0.07
N ALA A 252 18.68 9.12 0.40
CA ALA A 252 19.13 10.46 0.79
C ALA A 252 18.25 11.01 1.93
N GLU A 253 18.81 11.99 2.64
CA GLU A 253 18.09 12.76 3.66
C GLU A 253 18.19 14.24 3.33
N ARG A 254 17.06 14.94 3.44
CA ARG A 254 17.00 16.39 3.24
C ARG A 254 15.80 16.98 3.96
N ASP A 255 16.03 18.09 4.67
CA ASP A 255 14.97 18.87 5.35
C ASP A 255 14.09 18.01 6.29
N GLY A 256 14.68 17.03 6.98
CA GLY A 256 13.99 16.11 7.88
C GLY A 256 13.27 14.94 7.16
N TRP A 257 13.32 14.89 5.84
CA TRP A 257 12.75 13.81 5.03
C TRP A 257 13.79 12.77 4.65
N GLN A 258 13.38 11.52 4.73
CA GLN A 258 14.10 10.39 4.14
C GLN A 258 13.56 10.12 2.74
N PHE A 259 14.45 9.99 1.78
CA PHE A 259 14.11 9.76 0.38
C PHE A 259 14.69 8.44 -0.14
N THR A 260 13.94 7.78 -1.01
CA THR A 260 14.43 6.70 -1.87
C THR A 260 14.06 7.05 -3.31
N ALA A 261 15.05 7.21 -4.18
CA ALA A 261 14.84 7.57 -5.58
C ALA A 261 15.35 6.47 -6.51
N LEU A 262 14.59 6.19 -7.57
CA LEU A 262 14.94 5.25 -8.63
C LEU A 262 14.25 5.63 -9.94
N TYR A 263 14.77 5.17 -11.06
CA TYR A 263 14.10 5.32 -12.35
C TYR A 263 12.81 4.52 -12.42
N SER A 264 11.85 5.01 -13.20
CA SER A 264 10.59 4.31 -13.43
C SER A 264 10.80 3.07 -14.29
N ASN A 265 10.34 1.91 -13.78
CA ASN A 265 10.33 0.63 -14.48
C ASN A 265 8.90 0.21 -14.85
N THR A 266 8.07 1.18 -15.29
CA THR A 266 6.71 0.92 -15.79
C THR A 266 6.70 0.52 -17.25
N ALA A 267 5.67 -0.20 -17.72
CA ALA A 267 5.52 -0.52 -19.14
C ALA A 267 5.50 0.75 -20.00
N GLN A 268 4.80 1.78 -19.54
CA GLN A 268 4.73 3.07 -20.24
C GLN A 268 6.12 3.74 -20.34
N ALA A 269 6.93 3.71 -19.28
CA ALA A 269 8.30 4.27 -19.33
C ALA A 269 9.15 3.53 -20.36
N HIS A 270 9.01 2.21 -20.46
CA HIS A 270 9.70 1.41 -21.48
C HIS A 270 9.20 1.72 -22.90
N GLN A 271 7.89 1.75 -23.12
CA GLN A 271 7.27 2.06 -24.42
C GLN A 271 7.69 3.43 -24.93
N LEU A 272 7.70 4.44 -24.05
CA LEU A 272 8.07 5.80 -24.38
C LEU A 272 9.59 6.06 -24.33
N LYS A 273 10.40 5.05 -24.01
CA LYS A 273 11.87 5.17 -23.82
C LYS A 273 12.23 6.25 -22.77
N ARG A 274 11.48 6.30 -21.67
CA ARG A 274 11.63 7.27 -20.57
C ARG A 274 12.16 6.65 -19.27
N THR A 275 12.66 5.43 -19.31
CA THR A 275 13.22 4.72 -18.15
C THR A 275 14.39 5.44 -17.48
N HIS A 276 15.09 6.34 -18.19
CA HIS A 276 16.16 7.19 -17.64
C HIS A 276 15.76 8.67 -17.51
N ASP A 277 14.48 8.99 -17.75
CA ASP A 277 13.94 10.33 -17.57
C ASP A 277 13.01 10.43 -16.37
N TRP A 278 12.12 9.43 -16.18
CA TRP A 278 11.14 9.45 -15.11
C TRP A 278 11.75 8.90 -13.82
N VAL A 279 11.85 9.77 -12.82
CA VAL A 279 12.40 9.44 -11.50
C VAL A 279 11.25 9.34 -10.50
N ARG A 280 11.13 8.20 -9.84
CA ARG A 280 10.19 7.95 -8.75
C ARG A 280 10.90 8.23 -7.45
N ILE A 281 10.30 9.09 -6.63
CA ILE A 281 10.84 9.51 -5.35
C ILE A 281 9.84 9.15 -4.27
N PHE A 282 10.21 8.22 -3.43
CA PHE A 282 9.49 7.84 -2.21
C PHE A 282 10.06 8.64 -1.07
N HIS A 283 9.20 9.14 -0.20
CA HIS A 283 9.60 9.97 0.93
C HIS A 283 8.78 9.66 2.16
N TYR A 284 9.37 9.79 3.32
CA TYR A 284 8.70 9.73 4.60
C TYR A 284 9.47 10.55 5.63
N ASP A 285 8.81 10.95 6.71
CA ASP A 285 9.40 11.48 7.93
C ASP A 285 9.14 10.55 9.12
N SER A 286 9.47 10.98 10.34
CA SER A 286 9.23 10.18 11.55
C SER A 286 7.75 10.02 11.90
N GLU A 287 6.88 10.88 11.37
CA GLU A 287 5.48 11.03 11.74
C GLU A 287 4.51 10.58 10.66
N SER A 288 4.96 10.49 9.39
CA SER A 288 4.12 10.25 8.24
C SER A 288 4.27 8.84 7.67
N SER A 289 3.21 8.38 7.00
CA SER A 289 3.28 7.25 6.08
C SER A 289 4.12 7.60 4.86
N GLU A 290 4.67 6.59 4.19
CA GLU A 290 5.43 6.79 2.96
C GLU A 290 4.56 7.44 1.87
N GLY A 291 5.05 8.55 1.31
CA GLY A 291 4.47 9.21 0.14
C GLY A 291 5.33 8.99 -1.10
N GLN A 292 4.78 9.33 -2.27
CA GLN A 292 5.45 9.14 -3.56
C GLN A 292 5.21 10.33 -4.49
N HIS A 293 6.26 10.71 -5.22
CA HIS A 293 6.20 11.65 -6.34
C HIS A 293 6.96 11.10 -7.54
N THR A 294 6.53 11.50 -8.75
CA THR A 294 7.28 11.22 -9.97
C THR A 294 7.77 12.54 -10.56
N VAL A 295 9.06 12.62 -10.85
CA VAL A 295 9.68 13.77 -11.50
C VAL A 295 10.02 13.39 -12.95
N VAL A 296 9.61 14.24 -13.88
CA VAL A 296 9.77 14.01 -15.32
C VAL A 296 10.28 15.26 -16.02
N THR A 297 10.84 15.12 -17.21
CA THR A 297 11.04 16.25 -18.12
C THR A 297 9.72 16.61 -18.79
N GLU A 298 9.22 17.82 -18.56
CA GLU A 298 7.99 18.30 -19.19
C GLU A 298 8.23 18.52 -20.70
N THR A 299 7.27 18.08 -21.51
CA THR A 299 7.37 18.15 -22.97
C THR A 299 6.55 19.27 -23.59
N HIS A 300 5.63 19.86 -22.84
CA HIS A 300 4.68 20.84 -23.35
C HIS A 300 4.51 22.04 -22.39
N GLY A 301 3.98 23.13 -22.93
CA GLY A 301 3.59 24.31 -22.15
C GLY A 301 4.78 25.13 -21.61
N ALA A 302 4.49 25.95 -20.60
CA ALA A 302 5.46 26.91 -20.03
C ALA A 302 6.67 26.27 -19.33
N LEU A 303 6.55 25.01 -18.96
CA LEU A 303 7.60 24.26 -18.29
C LEU A 303 8.34 23.27 -19.23
N ALA A 304 8.12 23.36 -20.55
CA ALA A 304 8.78 22.48 -21.52
C ALA A 304 10.30 22.48 -21.34
N GLY A 305 10.90 21.30 -21.29
CA GLY A 305 12.33 21.10 -21.03
C GLY A 305 12.76 21.24 -19.56
N LYS A 306 11.85 21.63 -18.64
CA LYS A 306 12.12 21.68 -17.20
C LYS A 306 11.79 20.36 -16.52
N ARG A 307 12.43 20.10 -15.37
CA ARG A 307 12.06 18.99 -14.49
C ARG A 307 10.83 19.37 -13.68
N VAL A 308 9.81 18.52 -13.68
CA VAL A 308 8.51 18.81 -13.08
C VAL A 308 8.07 17.66 -12.18
N VAL A 309 7.61 17.98 -10.99
CA VAL A 309 6.95 17.04 -10.09
C VAL A 309 5.50 16.89 -10.56
N ARG A 310 5.12 15.70 -11.01
CA ARG A 310 3.76 15.41 -11.48
C ARG A 310 2.73 15.63 -10.37
N GLY A 311 1.64 16.33 -10.72
CA GLY A 311 0.58 16.73 -9.79
C GLY A 311 0.91 17.99 -8.97
N ARG A 312 2.12 18.57 -9.14
CA ARG A 312 2.53 19.81 -8.46
C ARG A 312 3.07 20.85 -9.45
N GLU A 313 2.53 20.90 -10.65
CA GLU A 313 2.98 21.76 -11.75
C GLU A 313 2.87 23.25 -11.40
N ALA A 314 1.87 23.64 -10.60
CA ALA A 314 1.71 25.02 -10.15
C ALA A 314 2.87 25.47 -9.26
N GLU A 315 3.30 24.62 -8.33
CA GLU A 315 4.44 24.88 -7.46
C GLU A 315 5.76 24.85 -8.23
N CYS A 316 5.88 23.98 -9.24
CA CYS A 316 7.03 23.98 -10.16
C CYS A 316 7.11 25.29 -10.95
N ARG A 317 5.99 25.84 -11.41
CA ARG A 317 6.00 27.16 -12.06
C ARG A 317 6.51 28.26 -11.14
N ALA A 318 6.06 28.27 -9.88
CA ALA A 318 6.53 29.21 -8.88
C ALA A 318 8.04 29.03 -8.55
N TYR A 319 8.52 27.79 -8.59
CA TYR A 319 9.94 27.48 -8.35
C TYR A 319 10.85 27.98 -9.47
N TYR A 320 10.37 28.00 -10.74
CA TYR A 320 11.16 28.43 -11.91
C TYR A 320 10.91 29.90 -12.32
N ALA A 321 9.97 30.60 -11.68
CA ALA A 321 9.71 32.02 -11.89
C ALA A 321 10.79 32.88 -11.24
#